data_d6dc0b361d3f68f7977a080920b67089
#
_entry.id   d6dc0b361d3f68f7977a080920b67089
#
_cell.length_a   1.000
_cell.length_b   1.000
_cell.length_c   1.000
_cell.angle_alpha   90.00
_cell.angle_beta   90.00
_cell.angle_gamma   90.00
#
_symmetry.space_group_name_H-M   'P 1'
#
loop_
_entity.id
_entity.type
_entity.pdbx_description
1 polymer ?
#
loop_
_entity_poly.entity_id
_entity_poly.type
_entity_poly.pdbx_seq_one_letter_code
_entity_poly.pdbx_strand_id
1 'polypeptide(L)'
;MTQECKSVKINEIEISNNLPFTVFGGMNVLEDEITCMEIAKTLKETCSKLALSFVFKASFDKANRSSVGSYRGPGLSKGLEILSQIKQELNIPIITDVHEPDQARQVAEVVDVLQVPAFLARQTDLIGKIAETGAVVNIKKPQYLSPEQMINIVEKFLHFGNDKLMICERGSCFGYDNLIVDLLGFDVMKNLTGGIPLIFDVTHSLQRREVGSAASGGRRRQIMGLAKAGIAAGVAGLFVETHPNPNKAKCDGPCALPLDQVEHFLTDLKNIDQLIKSQKNLKIE
;
A
#
# COMPACT_ATOMS: atom_id res chain seq x y z
N MET A 1 -25.63 -6.08 14.21
CA MET A 1 -25.61 -6.36 12.76
C MET A 1 -24.26 -6.93 12.43
N THR A 2 -24.15 -8.10 11.82
CA THR A 2 -22.89 -8.60 11.28
C THR A 2 -22.48 -7.63 10.18
N GLN A 3 -21.35 -6.94 10.35
CA GLN A 3 -20.83 -6.01 9.37
C GLN A 3 -20.59 -6.78 8.07
N GLU A 4 -21.32 -6.45 6.99
CA GLU A 4 -21.02 -6.98 5.66
C GLU A 4 -19.61 -6.50 5.30
N CYS A 5 -18.66 -7.43 5.16
CA CYS A 5 -17.34 -7.11 4.66
C CYS A 5 -17.37 -7.19 3.14
N LYS A 6 -17.11 -6.08 2.49
CA LYS A 6 -16.88 -6.07 1.04
C LYS A 6 -15.60 -6.81 0.69
N SER A 7 -15.56 -7.39 -0.48
CA SER A 7 -14.34 -7.96 -1.05
C SER A 7 -14.00 -7.30 -2.39
N VAL A 8 -12.72 -7.34 -2.72
CA VAL A 8 -12.19 -6.94 -4.03
C VAL A 8 -11.35 -8.07 -4.57
N LYS A 9 -11.49 -8.36 -5.86
CA LYS A 9 -10.76 -9.46 -6.51
C LYS A 9 -9.69 -8.92 -7.45
N ILE A 10 -8.44 -9.37 -7.25
CA ILE A 10 -7.29 -9.13 -8.12
C ILE A 10 -6.89 -10.49 -8.70
N ASN A 11 -7.20 -10.75 -9.96
CA ASN A 11 -7.06 -12.09 -10.57
C ASN A 11 -7.74 -13.15 -9.69
N GLU A 12 -7.00 -14.14 -9.18
CA GLU A 12 -7.52 -15.18 -8.29
C GLU A 12 -7.45 -14.80 -6.79
N ILE A 13 -6.90 -13.64 -6.46
CA ILE A 13 -6.76 -13.18 -5.07
C ILE A 13 -8.01 -12.43 -4.64
N GLU A 14 -8.73 -12.95 -3.67
CA GLU A 14 -9.82 -12.23 -3.01
C GLU A 14 -9.30 -11.53 -1.76
N ILE A 15 -9.62 -10.24 -1.64
CA ILE A 15 -9.13 -9.35 -0.56
C ILE A 15 -10.32 -8.84 0.22
N SER A 16 -10.35 -9.14 1.52
CA SER A 16 -11.40 -8.71 2.44
C SER A 16 -10.85 -8.63 3.86
N ASN A 17 -11.48 -7.81 4.71
CA ASN A 17 -11.07 -7.63 6.10
C ASN A 17 -11.18 -8.93 6.94
N ASN A 18 -11.95 -9.92 6.47
CA ASN A 18 -12.17 -11.20 7.15
C ASN A 18 -11.29 -12.34 6.61
N LEU A 19 -10.61 -12.13 5.48
CA LEU A 19 -9.71 -13.13 4.89
C LEU A 19 -8.27 -12.93 5.38
N PRO A 20 -7.37 -13.92 5.26
CA PRO A 20 -5.96 -13.76 5.53
C PRO A 20 -5.41 -12.53 4.80
N PHE A 21 -4.58 -11.73 5.45
CA PHE A 21 -4.09 -10.50 4.84
C PHE A 21 -3.29 -10.77 3.57
N THR A 22 -3.48 -9.92 2.57
CA THR A 22 -2.67 -9.92 1.34
C THR A 22 -1.44 -9.03 1.53
N VAL A 23 -0.27 -9.48 1.07
CA VAL A 23 0.97 -8.69 1.09
C VAL A 23 1.06 -7.83 -0.17
N PHE A 24 1.00 -6.50 0.00
CA PHE A 24 1.38 -5.51 -1.02
C PHE A 24 2.83 -5.12 -0.76
N GLY A 25 3.73 -5.90 -1.31
CA GLY A 25 5.16 -5.80 -1.00
C GLY A 25 6.01 -5.43 -2.21
N GLY A 26 7.10 -4.73 -1.97
CA GLY A 26 8.00 -4.37 -3.05
C GLY A 26 9.00 -3.29 -2.67
N MET A 27 9.28 -2.39 -3.58
CA MET A 27 10.20 -1.27 -3.37
C MET A 27 9.50 0.07 -3.56
N ASN A 28 10.09 1.10 -3.00
CA ASN A 28 9.51 2.44 -3.05
C ASN A 28 9.40 2.96 -4.50
N VAL A 29 10.51 2.94 -5.22
CA VAL A 29 10.63 3.40 -6.62
C VAL A 29 11.49 2.39 -7.38
N LEU A 30 11.16 2.17 -8.65
CA LEU A 30 11.98 1.35 -9.53
C LEU A 30 13.41 1.93 -9.63
N GLU A 31 14.40 1.08 -9.40
CA GLU A 31 15.81 1.42 -9.51
C GLU A 31 16.40 0.75 -10.76
N ASP A 32 17.34 -0.17 -10.60
CA ASP A 32 17.81 -1.02 -11.69
C ASP A 32 16.99 -2.32 -11.79
N GLU A 33 16.96 -2.91 -12.97
CA GLU A 33 16.14 -4.10 -13.26
C GLU A 33 16.54 -5.30 -12.41
N ILE A 34 17.83 -5.46 -12.08
CA ILE A 34 18.35 -6.59 -11.27
C ILE A 34 17.80 -6.49 -9.86
N THR A 35 17.92 -5.33 -9.22
CA THR A 35 17.41 -5.08 -7.87
C THR A 35 15.87 -5.23 -7.83
N CYS A 36 15.17 -4.72 -8.85
CA CYS A 36 13.72 -4.87 -8.95
C CYS A 36 13.29 -6.34 -9.00
N MET A 37 13.94 -7.14 -9.84
CA MET A 37 13.65 -8.55 -10.00
C MET A 37 14.02 -9.36 -8.75
N GLU A 38 15.16 -9.07 -8.10
CA GLU A 38 15.56 -9.70 -6.84
C GLU A 38 14.50 -9.53 -5.76
N ILE A 39 14.03 -8.30 -5.56
CA ILE A 39 13.01 -7.99 -4.55
C ILE A 39 11.70 -8.71 -4.88
N ALA A 40 11.24 -8.64 -6.12
CA ALA A 40 9.99 -9.26 -6.54
C ALA A 40 10.02 -10.78 -6.37
N LYS A 41 11.12 -11.43 -6.76
CA LYS A 41 11.33 -12.87 -6.65
C LYS A 41 11.37 -13.31 -5.19
N THR A 42 12.17 -12.65 -4.35
CA THR A 42 12.28 -12.97 -2.93
C THR A 42 10.94 -12.86 -2.21
N LEU A 43 10.18 -11.79 -2.47
CA LEU A 43 8.84 -11.61 -1.90
C LEU A 43 7.86 -12.69 -2.38
N LYS A 44 7.85 -12.99 -3.68
CA LYS A 44 7.02 -14.08 -4.24
C LYS A 44 7.32 -15.42 -3.57
N GLU A 45 8.60 -15.81 -3.50
CA GLU A 45 9.03 -17.08 -2.91
C GLU A 45 8.64 -17.15 -1.43
N THR A 46 8.89 -16.08 -0.68
CA THR A 46 8.54 -16.00 0.74
C THR A 46 7.03 -16.10 0.95
N CYS A 47 6.23 -15.31 0.21
CA CYS A 47 4.78 -15.36 0.33
C CYS A 47 4.22 -16.75 -0.07
N SER A 48 4.76 -17.37 -1.12
CA SER A 48 4.38 -18.73 -1.52
C SER A 48 4.68 -19.75 -0.42
N LYS A 49 5.87 -19.71 0.18
CA LYS A 49 6.26 -20.56 1.31
C LYS A 49 5.34 -20.40 2.51
N LEU A 50 4.91 -19.19 2.76
CA LEU A 50 4.00 -18.84 3.87
C LEU A 50 2.52 -18.99 3.52
N ALA A 51 2.15 -19.40 2.30
CA ALA A 51 0.78 -19.43 1.80
C ALA A 51 0.05 -18.08 2.02
N LEU A 52 0.72 -16.98 1.73
CA LEU A 52 0.18 -15.62 1.73
C LEU A 52 -0.04 -15.14 0.30
N SER A 53 -1.16 -14.47 0.06
CA SER A 53 -1.41 -13.77 -1.20
C SER A 53 -0.46 -12.59 -1.36
N PHE A 54 0.00 -12.34 -2.58
CA PHE A 54 1.03 -11.33 -2.86
C PHE A 54 0.72 -10.50 -4.10
N VAL A 55 0.94 -9.20 -3.99
CA VAL A 55 0.89 -8.21 -5.08
C VAL A 55 2.18 -7.42 -5.04
N PHE A 56 2.96 -7.40 -6.13
CA PHE A 56 4.21 -6.64 -6.18
C PHE A 56 3.96 -5.16 -6.38
N LYS A 57 4.61 -4.33 -5.56
CA LYS A 57 4.51 -2.88 -5.63
C LYS A 57 5.82 -2.20 -5.96
N ALA A 58 5.80 -1.34 -6.96
CA ALA A 58 6.85 -0.34 -7.17
C ALA A 58 6.28 0.88 -7.90
N SER A 59 6.91 2.05 -7.73
CA SER A 59 6.53 3.27 -8.44
C SER A 59 7.47 3.53 -9.62
N PHE A 60 6.94 3.91 -10.75
CA PHE A 60 7.71 4.33 -11.91
C PHE A 60 8.24 5.78 -11.79
N ASP A 61 7.59 6.58 -10.97
CA ASP A 61 7.97 7.96 -10.66
C ASP A 61 7.62 8.30 -9.20
N LYS A 62 8.38 9.17 -8.60
CA LYS A 62 8.11 9.84 -7.33
C LYS A 62 7.91 11.34 -7.57
N ALA A 63 6.73 11.67 -8.07
CA ALA A 63 6.37 13.04 -8.47
C ALA A 63 6.36 14.05 -7.31
N ASN A 64 6.30 13.57 -6.06
CA ASN A 64 6.14 14.38 -4.84
C ASN A 64 7.42 14.48 -3.98
N ARG A 65 8.61 14.31 -4.56
CA ARG A 65 9.88 14.44 -3.82
C ARG A 65 10.04 15.85 -3.21
N SER A 66 10.59 15.89 -2.00
CA SER A 66 10.85 17.17 -1.31
C SER A 66 11.94 18.02 -1.97
N SER A 67 12.93 17.39 -2.63
CA SER A 67 14.00 18.07 -3.35
C SER A 67 13.91 17.78 -4.84
N VAL A 68 14.03 18.82 -5.67
CA VAL A 68 14.00 18.72 -7.12
C VAL A 68 15.13 17.84 -7.68
N GLY A 69 16.27 17.78 -7.01
CA GLY A 69 17.40 16.94 -7.41
C GLY A 69 17.32 15.48 -6.97
N SER A 70 16.27 15.09 -6.24
CA SER A 70 16.11 13.70 -5.77
C SER A 70 15.77 12.75 -6.92
N TYR A 71 16.23 11.51 -6.82
CA TYR A 71 15.88 10.46 -7.78
C TYR A 71 14.36 10.24 -7.81
N ARG A 72 13.78 10.28 -8.99
CA ARG A 72 12.33 10.13 -9.20
C ARG A 72 11.91 8.77 -9.72
N GLY A 73 12.79 8.04 -10.35
CA GLY A 73 12.49 6.77 -11.03
C GLY A 73 12.81 6.83 -12.53
N PRO A 74 12.53 5.73 -13.26
CA PRO A 74 12.80 5.64 -14.71
C PRO A 74 11.79 6.40 -15.58
N GLY A 75 10.71 6.90 -14.99
CA GLY A 75 9.59 7.50 -15.72
C GLY A 75 8.57 6.48 -16.20
N LEU A 76 7.48 6.99 -16.78
CA LEU A 76 6.28 6.19 -17.11
C LEU A 76 6.61 5.06 -18.10
N SER A 77 7.14 5.37 -19.27
CA SER A 77 7.34 4.38 -20.35
C SER A 77 8.26 3.23 -19.91
N LYS A 78 9.47 3.57 -19.45
CA LYS A 78 10.43 2.56 -19.00
C LYS A 78 9.97 1.82 -17.74
N GLY A 79 9.27 2.52 -16.85
CA GLY A 79 8.72 1.91 -15.64
C GLY A 79 7.66 0.87 -15.97
N LEU A 80 6.77 1.13 -16.92
CA LEU A 80 5.76 0.17 -17.36
C LEU A 80 6.39 -1.05 -18.06
N GLU A 81 7.46 -0.89 -18.83
CA GLU A 81 8.22 -2.00 -19.41
C GLU A 81 8.76 -2.93 -18.31
N ILE A 82 9.43 -2.37 -17.30
CA ILE A 82 9.99 -3.13 -16.17
C ILE A 82 8.87 -3.85 -15.40
N LEU A 83 7.76 -3.15 -15.09
CA LEU A 83 6.63 -3.75 -14.37
C LEU A 83 5.97 -4.88 -15.17
N SER A 84 5.82 -4.69 -16.50
CA SER A 84 5.29 -5.72 -17.40
C SER A 84 6.19 -6.96 -17.43
N GLN A 85 7.50 -6.76 -17.50
CA GLN A 85 8.47 -7.85 -17.48
C GLN A 85 8.37 -8.64 -16.17
N ILE A 86 8.38 -7.97 -15.01
CA ILE A 86 8.25 -8.63 -13.70
C ILE A 86 6.92 -9.41 -13.61
N LYS A 87 5.82 -8.80 -14.07
CA LYS A 87 4.51 -9.45 -14.12
C LYS A 87 4.51 -10.74 -14.90
N GLN A 88 5.09 -10.72 -16.09
CA GLN A 88 5.13 -11.88 -16.99
C GLN A 88 6.09 -12.96 -16.51
N GLU A 89 7.32 -12.60 -16.15
CA GLU A 89 8.34 -13.57 -15.73
C GLU A 89 7.98 -14.26 -14.41
N LEU A 90 7.40 -13.53 -13.49
CA LEU A 90 7.04 -14.06 -12.17
C LEU A 90 5.57 -14.50 -12.07
N ASN A 91 4.72 -14.21 -13.04
CA ASN A 91 3.29 -14.46 -12.99
C ASN A 91 2.67 -13.98 -11.67
N ILE A 92 2.85 -12.70 -11.35
CA ILE A 92 2.34 -12.04 -10.14
C ILE A 92 1.58 -10.78 -10.49
N PRO A 93 0.53 -10.41 -9.75
CA PRO A 93 -0.15 -9.13 -9.94
C PRO A 93 0.73 -7.97 -9.47
N ILE A 94 0.52 -6.83 -10.13
CA ILE A 94 1.31 -5.61 -9.95
C ILE A 94 0.42 -4.45 -9.50
N ILE A 95 0.95 -3.63 -8.58
CA ILE A 95 0.38 -2.34 -8.20
C ILE A 95 1.41 -1.23 -8.41
N THR A 96 0.99 -0.12 -9.03
CA THR A 96 1.80 1.12 -9.13
C THR A 96 0.95 2.36 -8.94
N ASP A 97 1.57 3.46 -8.53
CA ASP A 97 0.88 4.74 -8.32
C ASP A 97 0.76 5.56 -9.62
N VAL A 98 -0.34 6.30 -9.73
CA VAL A 98 -0.68 7.19 -10.85
C VAL A 98 -0.71 8.63 -10.33
N HIS A 99 -0.07 9.56 -11.06
CA HIS A 99 0.12 10.94 -10.59
C HIS A 99 -0.70 11.96 -11.39
N GLU A 100 -0.96 11.68 -12.67
CA GLU A 100 -1.68 12.55 -13.59
C GLU A 100 -2.88 11.81 -14.20
N PRO A 101 -4.01 12.49 -14.46
CA PRO A 101 -5.20 11.87 -15.05
C PRO A 101 -4.93 11.10 -16.34
N ASP A 102 -4.07 11.66 -17.22
CA ASP A 102 -3.77 11.07 -18.52
C ASP A 102 -2.94 9.77 -18.45
N GLN A 103 -2.28 9.51 -17.33
CA GLN A 103 -1.55 8.26 -17.09
C GLN A 103 -2.47 7.07 -16.79
N ALA A 104 -3.67 7.32 -16.24
CA ALA A 104 -4.52 6.30 -15.66
C ALA A 104 -4.80 5.13 -16.61
N ARG A 105 -5.22 5.43 -17.85
CA ARG A 105 -5.57 4.41 -18.83
C ARG A 105 -4.35 3.57 -19.25
N GLN A 106 -3.26 4.23 -19.59
CA GLN A 106 -2.03 3.55 -20.03
C GLN A 106 -1.46 2.65 -18.91
N VAL A 107 -1.50 3.10 -17.67
CA VAL A 107 -1.04 2.31 -16.52
C VAL A 107 -1.96 1.10 -16.28
N ALA A 108 -3.28 1.28 -16.39
CA ALA A 108 -4.26 0.21 -16.22
C ALA A 108 -4.15 -0.92 -17.27
N GLU A 109 -3.57 -0.66 -18.44
CA GLU A 109 -3.32 -1.67 -19.47
C GLU A 109 -2.19 -2.65 -19.07
N VAL A 110 -1.33 -2.26 -18.13
CA VAL A 110 -0.15 -3.05 -17.72
C VAL A 110 -0.32 -3.66 -16.34
N VAL A 111 -0.81 -2.88 -15.35
CA VAL A 111 -0.88 -3.31 -13.95
C VAL A 111 -2.28 -3.75 -13.55
N ASP A 112 -2.37 -4.51 -12.45
CA ASP A 112 -3.65 -5.05 -11.97
C ASP A 112 -4.33 -4.11 -10.97
N VAL A 113 -3.54 -3.26 -10.30
CA VAL A 113 -4.04 -2.31 -9.31
C VAL A 113 -3.43 -0.94 -9.54
N LEU A 114 -4.28 0.08 -9.62
CA LEU A 114 -3.86 1.48 -9.62
C LEU A 114 -3.82 2.02 -8.19
N GLN A 115 -2.76 2.72 -7.82
CA GLN A 115 -2.69 3.39 -6.53
C GLN A 115 -2.85 4.91 -6.68
N VAL A 116 -3.72 5.48 -5.86
CA VAL A 116 -3.81 6.93 -5.69
C VAL A 116 -2.91 7.35 -4.54
N PRO A 117 -1.88 8.19 -4.78
CA PRO A 117 -1.02 8.73 -3.75
C PRO A 117 -1.81 9.56 -2.72
N ALA A 118 -1.36 9.55 -1.45
CA ALA A 118 -2.04 10.23 -0.37
C ALA A 118 -2.25 11.74 -0.64
N PHE A 119 -1.24 12.45 -1.14
CA PHE A 119 -1.36 13.87 -1.44
C PHE A 119 -2.36 14.18 -2.55
N LEU A 120 -2.65 13.23 -3.44
CA LEU A 120 -3.52 13.40 -4.61
C LEU A 120 -4.94 12.83 -4.40
N ALA A 121 -5.21 12.21 -3.25
CA ALA A 121 -6.47 11.51 -3.01
C ALA A 121 -7.72 12.42 -3.02
N ARG A 122 -7.57 13.74 -2.96
CA ARG A 122 -8.68 14.70 -3.07
C ARG A 122 -8.89 15.25 -4.47
N GLN A 123 -7.98 15.00 -5.42
CA GLN A 123 -8.07 15.53 -6.80
C GLN A 123 -9.18 14.81 -7.58
N THR A 124 -10.28 15.52 -7.83
CA THR A 124 -11.49 14.93 -8.42
C THR A 124 -11.24 14.35 -9.80
N ASP A 125 -10.54 15.09 -10.67
CA ASP A 125 -10.27 14.65 -12.04
C ASP A 125 -9.37 13.41 -12.08
N LEU A 126 -8.36 13.34 -11.21
CA LEU A 126 -7.50 12.16 -11.08
C LEU A 126 -8.30 10.94 -10.60
N ILE A 127 -9.10 11.10 -9.55
CA ILE A 127 -9.97 10.04 -9.03
C ILE A 127 -10.94 9.55 -10.10
N GLY A 128 -11.58 10.48 -10.83
CA GLY A 128 -12.50 10.15 -11.91
C GLY A 128 -11.83 9.34 -13.02
N LYS A 129 -10.68 9.80 -13.51
CA LYS A 129 -9.95 9.11 -14.58
C LYS A 129 -9.45 7.74 -14.16
N ILE A 130 -9.01 7.58 -12.92
CA ILE A 130 -8.63 6.28 -12.39
C ILE A 130 -9.86 5.37 -12.25
N ALA A 131 -10.99 5.85 -11.74
CA ALA A 131 -12.22 5.06 -11.62
C ALA A 131 -12.75 4.61 -13.00
N GLU A 132 -12.75 5.50 -14.00
CA GLU A 132 -13.17 5.21 -15.38
C GLU A 132 -12.40 4.05 -16.03
N THR A 133 -11.21 3.70 -15.54
CA THR A 133 -10.46 2.53 -16.05
C THR A 133 -11.12 1.19 -15.72
N GLY A 134 -11.98 1.13 -14.71
CA GLY A 134 -12.58 -0.10 -14.19
C GLY A 134 -11.58 -1.04 -13.48
N ALA A 135 -10.33 -0.63 -13.31
CA ALA A 135 -9.31 -1.38 -12.59
C ALA A 135 -9.58 -1.39 -11.08
N VAL A 136 -8.95 -2.33 -10.37
CA VAL A 136 -8.88 -2.29 -8.90
C VAL A 136 -8.05 -1.10 -8.45
N VAL A 137 -8.50 -0.38 -7.43
CA VAL A 137 -7.82 0.83 -6.94
C VAL A 137 -7.52 0.75 -5.46
N ASN A 138 -6.32 1.17 -5.08
CA ASN A 138 -5.91 1.37 -3.70
C ASN A 138 -5.70 2.86 -3.44
N ILE A 139 -6.52 3.47 -2.59
CA ILE A 139 -6.40 4.90 -2.23
C ILE A 139 -5.66 5.05 -0.91
N LYS A 140 -4.51 5.69 -0.93
CA LYS A 140 -3.76 6.03 0.28
C LYS A 140 -4.47 7.16 1.04
N LYS A 141 -4.77 6.94 2.32
CA LYS A 141 -5.36 8.00 3.16
C LYS A 141 -4.38 9.18 3.27
N PRO A 142 -4.82 10.40 2.94
CA PRO A 142 -4.03 11.59 3.21
C PRO A 142 -3.70 11.74 4.70
N GLN A 143 -2.48 12.16 4.99
CA GLN A 143 -2.01 12.33 6.37
C GLN A 143 -2.78 13.42 7.13
N TYR A 144 -3.36 14.37 6.40
CA TYR A 144 -4.11 15.51 6.93
C TYR A 144 -5.63 15.26 7.04
N LEU A 145 -6.12 14.11 6.60
CA LEU A 145 -7.53 13.73 6.75
C LEU A 145 -7.70 12.81 7.96
N SER A 146 -8.80 13.03 8.68
CA SER A 146 -9.26 12.08 9.69
C SER A 146 -9.79 10.80 9.04
N PRO A 147 -9.90 9.69 9.80
CA PRO A 147 -10.53 8.46 9.33
C PRO A 147 -11.94 8.67 8.77
N GLU A 148 -12.75 9.52 9.40
CA GLU A 148 -14.12 9.81 8.99
C GLU A 148 -14.19 10.50 7.63
N GLN A 149 -13.24 11.38 7.33
CA GLN A 149 -13.22 12.11 6.06
C GLN A 149 -12.92 11.22 4.84
N MET A 150 -12.47 9.99 5.06
CA MET A 150 -12.24 9.04 3.95
C MET A 150 -13.54 8.67 3.22
N ILE A 151 -14.70 8.77 3.88
CA ILE A 151 -15.99 8.50 3.23
C ILE A 151 -16.20 9.40 2.01
N ASN A 152 -15.82 10.68 2.09
CA ASN A 152 -15.99 11.61 0.98
C ASN A 152 -15.17 11.22 -0.26
N ILE A 153 -13.99 10.61 -0.05
CA ILE A 153 -13.15 10.13 -1.15
C ILE A 153 -13.75 8.85 -1.75
N VAL A 154 -14.24 7.96 -0.90
CA VAL A 154 -14.93 6.74 -1.32
C VAL A 154 -16.18 7.08 -2.14
N GLU A 155 -17.04 7.97 -1.65
CA GLU A 155 -18.25 8.41 -2.36
C GLU A 155 -17.91 9.03 -3.73
N LYS A 156 -16.87 9.86 -3.77
CA LYS A 156 -16.37 10.43 -5.03
C LYS A 156 -15.95 9.34 -6.01
N PHE A 157 -15.21 8.34 -5.57
CA PHE A 157 -14.78 7.23 -6.42
C PHE A 157 -15.97 6.41 -6.94
N LEU A 158 -16.91 6.08 -6.06
CA LEU A 158 -18.14 5.35 -6.42
C LEU A 158 -19.02 6.13 -7.40
N HIS A 159 -19.06 7.47 -7.28
CA HIS A 159 -19.79 8.33 -8.21
C HIS A 159 -19.34 8.16 -9.67
N PHE A 160 -18.08 7.86 -9.91
CA PHE A 160 -17.54 7.58 -11.25
C PHE A 160 -17.75 6.13 -11.72
N GLY A 161 -18.56 5.34 -11.00
CA GLY A 161 -19.06 4.03 -11.46
C GLY A 161 -18.12 2.85 -11.25
N ASN A 162 -17.10 2.98 -10.38
CA ASN A 162 -16.22 1.88 -10.02
C ASN A 162 -16.33 1.61 -8.50
N ASP A 163 -16.52 0.34 -8.13
CA ASP A 163 -16.63 -0.13 -6.75
C ASP A 163 -15.47 -1.02 -6.29
N LYS A 164 -14.50 -1.29 -7.18
CA LYS A 164 -13.32 -2.12 -6.90
C LYS A 164 -12.27 -1.32 -6.15
N LEU A 165 -12.57 -0.99 -4.90
CA LEU A 165 -11.80 -0.05 -4.08
C LEU A 165 -11.26 -0.69 -2.82
N MET A 166 -9.99 -0.39 -2.53
CA MET A 166 -9.33 -0.57 -1.24
C MET A 166 -8.88 0.78 -0.70
N ILE A 167 -8.89 0.95 0.61
CA ILE A 167 -8.34 2.13 1.28
C ILE A 167 -7.11 1.74 2.09
N CYS A 168 -6.13 2.63 2.16
CA CYS A 168 -4.85 2.33 2.78
C CYS A 168 -4.47 3.37 3.83
N GLU A 169 -4.48 2.96 5.10
CA GLU A 169 -3.94 3.77 6.20
C GLU A 169 -2.42 3.86 6.09
N ARG A 170 -1.85 5.05 6.32
CA ARG A 170 -0.41 5.31 6.24
C ARG A 170 0.10 6.35 7.24
N GLY A 171 -0.64 6.56 8.31
CA GLY A 171 -0.35 7.55 9.34
C GLY A 171 -1.00 8.90 9.09
N SER A 172 -1.20 9.61 10.17
CA SER A 172 -1.75 10.98 10.22
C SER A 172 -0.71 11.95 10.76
N CYS A 173 -0.74 13.20 10.29
CA CYS A 173 0.08 14.27 10.83
C CYS A 173 -0.34 14.56 12.28
N PHE A 174 0.65 14.58 13.16
CA PHE A 174 0.50 15.03 14.54
C PHE A 174 1.62 16.02 14.84
N GLY A 175 1.29 17.30 14.85
CA GLY A 175 2.28 18.37 14.82
C GLY A 175 2.88 18.53 13.41
N TYR A 176 4.19 18.83 13.31
CA TYR A 176 4.83 19.16 12.04
C TYR A 176 5.53 17.98 11.37
N ASP A 177 6.32 17.22 12.10
CA ASP A 177 7.32 16.31 11.50
C ASP A 177 7.07 14.82 11.78
N ASN A 178 6.17 14.49 12.69
CA ASN A 178 5.84 13.14 13.06
C ASN A 178 4.52 12.67 12.47
N LEU A 179 4.48 11.38 12.13
CA LEU A 179 3.25 10.68 11.84
C LEU A 179 2.91 9.76 13.00
N ILE A 180 1.62 9.64 13.27
CA ILE A 180 1.05 8.64 14.19
C ILE A 180 0.07 7.77 13.44
N VAL A 181 -0.15 6.56 13.94
CA VAL A 181 -1.21 5.68 13.46
C VAL A 181 -2.30 5.63 14.51
N ASP A 182 -3.48 6.08 14.15
CA ASP A 182 -4.69 5.91 14.96
C ASP A 182 -5.31 4.55 14.65
N LEU A 183 -5.07 3.57 15.52
CA LEU A 183 -5.62 2.22 15.35
C LEU A 183 -7.13 2.15 15.51
N LEU A 184 -7.73 3.07 16.29
CA LEU A 184 -9.20 3.18 16.39
C LEU A 184 -9.81 3.66 15.08
N GLY A 185 -9.07 4.47 14.32
CA GLY A 185 -9.45 4.93 12.99
C GLY A 185 -9.62 3.80 11.98
N PHE A 186 -9.01 2.61 12.19
CA PHE A 186 -9.20 1.46 11.31
C PHE A 186 -10.65 0.99 11.33
N ASP A 187 -11.23 0.89 12.52
CA ASP A 187 -12.62 0.48 12.67
C ASP A 187 -13.57 1.55 12.15
N VAL A 188 -13.27 2.83 12.41
CA VAL A 188 -14.03 3.96 11.86
C VAL A 188 -14.08 3.90 10.33
N MET A 189 -12.94 3.72 9.66
CA MET A 189 -12.91 3.63 8.21
C MET A 189 -13.69 2.42 7.69
N LYS A 190 -13.52 1.24 8.28
CA LYS A 190 -14.26 0.03 7.89
C LYS A 190 -15.77 0.24 8.04
N ASN A 191 -16.23 0.78 9.15
CA ASN A 191 -17.65 1.00 9.42
C ASN A 191 -18.28 2.00 8.46
N LEU A 192 -17.68 3.18 8.30
CA LEU A 192 -18.23 4.24 7.47
C LEU A 192 -18.24 3.92 5.98
N THR A 193 -17.32 3.09 5.52
CA THR A 193 -17.24 2.72 4.10
C THR A 193 -18.02 1.45 3.73
N GLY A 194 -18.73 0.86 4.69
CA GLY A 194 -19.48 -0.37 4.49
C GLY A 194 -18.57 -1.59 4.29
N GLY A 195 -17.45 -1.65 5.00
CA GLY A 195 -16.54 -2.81 5.01
C GLY A 195 -15.57 -2.90 3.84
N ILE A 196 -15.30 -1.81 3.13
CA ILE A 196 -14.25 -1.77 2.08
C ILE A 196 -12.93 -2.32 2.67
N PRO A 197 -12.17 -3.17 1.91
CA PRO A 197 -10.91 -3.72 2.38
C PRO A 197 -9.94 -2.63 2.82
N LEU A 198 -9.46 -2.73 4.07
CA LEU A 198 -8.49 -1.82 4.65
C LEU A 198 -7.09 -2.41 4.55
N ILE A 199 -6.21 -1.69 3.89
CA ILE A 199 -4.78 -1.99 3.79
C ILE A 199 -4.04 -1.13 4.81
N PHE A 200 -3.02 -1.68 5.45
CA PHE A 200 -2.16 -0.93 6.36
C PHE A 200 -0.75 -0.79 5.81
N ASP A 201 -0.32 0.44 5.57
CA ASP A 201 1.02 0.78 5.12
C ASP A 201 1.93 1.05 6.32
N VAL A 202 2.67 0.05 6.72
CA VAL A 202 3.58 0.10 7.86
C VAL A 202 4.89 0.83 7.54
N THR A 203 5.29 0.92 6.27
CA THR A 203 6.51 1.62 5.86
C THR A 203 6.35 3.13 5.94
N HIS A 204 5.35 3.66 5.23
CA HIS A 204 5.16 5.11 5.16
C HIS A 204 4.59 5.72 6.44
N SER A 205 3.95 4.92 7.31
CA SER A 205 3.57 5.34 8.66
C SER A 205 4.78 5.66 9.56
N LEU A 206 5.97 5.19 9.19
CA LEU A 206 7.22 5.40 9.92
C LEU A 206 8.05 6.56 9.37
N GLN A 207 7.59 7.23 8.32
CA GLN A 207 8.29 8.40 7.78
C GLN A 207 8.39 9.50 8.83
N ARG A 208 9.52 10.20 8.79
CA ARG A 208 9.79 11.40 9.59
C ARG A 208 10.36 12.46 8.69
N ARG A 209 9.87 13.66 8.79
CA ARG A 209 10.46 14.79 8.08
C ARG A 209 11.66 15.31 8.86
N GLU A 210 12.76 15.55 8.15
CA GLU A 210 13.97 16.13 8.72
C GLU A 210 14.30 17.41 7.95
N VAL A 211 14.40 18.51 8.66
CA VAL A 211 14.74 19.81 8.05
C VAL A 211 16.14 19.74 7.44
N GLY A 212 16.26 20.20 6.18
CA GLY A 212 17.54 20.21 5.45
C GLY A 212 17.96 18.87 4.87
N SER A 213 17.18 17.80 5.03
CA SER A 213 17.46 16.52 4.38
C SER A 213 16.82 16.45 2.98
N ALA A 214 17.56 15.95 2.00
CA ALA A 214 17.05 15.67 0.65
C ALA A 214 16.15 14.42 0.59
N ALA A 215 16.10 13.62 1.66
CA ALA A 215 15.30 12.42 1.78
C ALA A 215 14.55 12.42 3.11
N SER A 216 13.39 11.72 3.13
CA SER A 216 12.65 11.49 4.37
C SER A 216 13.50 10.64 5.34
N GLY A 217 13.56 11.03 6.60
CA GLY A 217 14.01 10.18 7.69
C GLY A 217 12.97 9.09 7.99
N GLY A 218 13.32 8.18 8.89
CA GLY A 218 12.40 7.08 9.22
C GLY A 218 12.71 6.38 10.52
N ARG A 219 11.74 5.60 10.99
CA ARG A 219 11.77 4.88 12.25
C ARG A 219 11.74 3.36 12.03
N ARG A 220 12.52 2.85 11.07
CA ARG A 220 12.58 1.42 10.69
C ARG A 220 12.58 0.45 11.87
N ARG A 221 13.29 0.78 12.96
CA ARG A 221 13.36 -0.07 14.16
C ARG A 221 12.02 -0.35 14.80
N GLN A 222 10.99 0.46 14.50
CA GLN A 222 9.64 0.31 15.06
C GLN A 222 8.70 -0.50 14.14
N ILE A 223 9.17 -0.95 12.97
CA ILE A 223 8.32 -1.54 11.93
C ILE A 223 7.60 -2.80 12.43
N MET A 224 8.29 -3.70 13.15
CA MET A 224 7.70 -4.93 13.65
C MET A 224 6.59 -4.66 14.68
N GLY A 225 6.85 -3.77 15.64
CA GLY A 225 5.86 -3.42 16.67
C GLY A 225 4.61 -2.78 16.06
N LEU A 226 4.82 -1.85 15.13
CA LEU A 226 3.72 -1.17 14.43
C LEU A 226 2.92 -2.15 13.55
N ALA A 227 3.60 -3.03 12.81
CA ALA A 227 2.95 -4.02 11.97
C ALA A 227 2.11 -5.01 12.80
N LYS A 228 2.64 -5.51 13.92
CA LYS A 228 1.91 -6.39 14.84
C LYS A 228 0.63 -5.73 15.36
N ALA A 229 0.70 -4.47 15.76
CA ALA A 229 -0.46 -3.72 16.23
C ALA A 229 -1.51 -3.53 15.12
N GLY A 230 -1.09 -3.18 13.90
CA GLY A 230 -2.01 -3.02 12.76
C GLY A 230 -2.67 -4.34 12.33
N ILE A 231 -1.92 -5.43 12.28
CA ILE A 231 -2.49 -6.77 11.99
C ILE A 231 -3.48 -7.17 13.08
N ALA A 232 -3.18 -6.91 14.36
CA ALA A 232 -4.09 -7.20 15.47
C ALA A 232 -5.39 -6.39 15.41
N ALA A 233 -5.40 -5.23 14.78
CA ALA A 233 -6.61 -4.45 14.52
C ALA A 233 -7.47 -5.01 13.35
N GLY A 234 -7.03 -6.09 12.69
CA GLY A 234 -7.76 -6.79 11.63
C GLY A 234 -7.82 -6.00 10.33
N VAL A 235 -6.86 -6.23 9.43
CA VAL A 235 -6.77 -5.59 8.11
C VAL A 235 -6.86 -6.60 6.98
N ALA A 236 -7.27 -6.15 5.79
CA ALA A 236 -7.36 -6.96 4.59
C ALA A 236 -5.98 -7.15 3.91
N GLY A 237 -5.05 -6.25 4.15
CA GLY A 237 -3.72 -6.33 3.57
C GLY A 237 -2.68 -5.50 4.30
N LEU A 238 -1.43 -5.89 4.10
CA LEU A 238 -0.25 -5.20 4.62
C LEU A 238 0.54 -4.63 3.45
N PHE A 239 0.80 -3.33 3.49
CA PHE A 239 1.69 -2.68 2.54
C PHE A 239 3.06 -2.49 3.19
N VAL A 240 4.09 -3.04 2.57
CA VAL A 240 5.47 -3.00 3.09
C VAL A 240 6.48 -2.82 1.96
N GLU A 241 7.39 -1.87 2.13
CA GLU A 241 8.50 -1.68 1.21
C GLU A 241 9.77 -2.29 1.78
N THR A 242 10.55 -2.90 0.91
CA THR A 242 11.79 -3.60 1.28
C THR A 242 12.91 -3.28 0.32
N HIS A 243 14.15 -3.48 0.74
CA HIS A 243 15.32 -3.28 -0.10
C HIS A 243 16.47 -4.19 0.38
N PRO A 244 17.30 -4.75 -0.51
CA PRO A 244 18.46 -5.57 -0.13
C PRO A 244 19.43 -4.82 0.78
N ASN A 245 19.62 -3.53 0.53
CA ASN A 245 20.38 -2.64 1.39
C ASN A 245 19.62 -1.32 1.59
N PRO A 246 18.74 -1.21 2.59
CA PRO A 246 17.90 -0.02 2.79
C PRO A 246 18.68 1.31 2.88
N ASN A 247 19.93 1.29 3.31
CA ASN A 247 20.73 2.49 3.39
C ASN A 247 21.21 3.00 2.02
N LYS A 248 21.10 2.16 0.97
CA LYS A 248 21.42 2.52 -0.42
C LYS A 248 20.17 2.79 -1.26
N ALA A 249 18.96 2.52 -0.71
CA ALA A 249 17.71 2.78 -1.41
C ALA A 249 17.61 4.24 -1.83
N LYS A 250 17.17 4.48 -3.05
CA LYS A 250 17.10 5.83 -3.65
C LYS A 250 15.92 6.66 -3.12
N CYS A 251 14.96 6.00 -2.43
CA CYS A 251 13.82 6.65 -1.80
C CYS A 251 13.43 5.89 -0.53
N ASP A 252 13.06 6.64 0.53
CA ASP A 252 12.53 6.16 1.83
C ASP A 252 13.30 5.02 2.51
N GLY A 253 14.58 4.88 2.18
CA GLY A 253 15.45 3.86 2.78
C GLY A 253 15.36 3.76 4.31
N PRO A 254 15.32 4.87 5.08
CA PRO A 254 15.17 4.83 6.53
C PRO A 254 13.90 4.17 7.07
N CYS A 255 12.88 3.92 6.21
CA CYS A 255 11.65 3.22 6.54
C CYS A 255 11.58 1.81 5.97
N ALA A 256 12.37 1.48 4.94
CA ALA A 256 12.29 0.21 4.24
C ALA A 256 12.77 -0.96 5.12
N LEU A 257 12.06 -2.08 5.05
CA LEU A 257 12.45 -3.34 5.70
C LEU A 257 13.67 -3.94 4.96
N PRO A 258 14.71 -4.43 5.65
CA PRO A 258 15.75 -5.23 5.00
C PRO A 258 15.15 -6.49 4.35
N LEU A 259 15.56 -6.78 3.11
CA LEU A 259 14.98 -7.88 2.32
C LEU A 259 15.21 -9.25 2.99
N ASP A 260 16.33 -9.45 3.66
CA ASP A 260 16.69 -10.66 4.41
C ASP A 260 15.81 -10.87 5.67
N GLN A 261 15.07 -9.86 6.12
CA GLN A 261 14.17 -9.95 7.28
C GLN A 261 12.72 -10.23 6.90
N VAL A 262 12.39 -10.27 5.62
CA VAL A 262 10.99 -10.38 5.14
C VAL A 262 10.34 -11.68 5.60
N GLU A 263 11.03 -12.81 5.55
CA GLU A 263 10.45 -14.10 5.94
C GLU A 263 10.10 -14.13 7.44
N HIS A 264 11.02 -13.71 8.30
CA HIS A 264 10.75 -13.62 9.74
C HIS A 264 9.61 -12.66 10.05
N PHE A 265 9.63 -11.48 9.42
CA PHE A 265 8.60 -10.45 9.57
C PHE A 265 7.20 -10.97 9.20
N LEU A 266 7.05 -11.57 8.02
CA LEU A 266 5.76 -12.09 7.56
C LEU A 266 5.28 -13.32 8.33
N THR A 267 6.19 -14.17 8.82
CA THR A 267 5.86 -15.33 9.65
C THR A 267 5.18 -14.91 10.94
N ASP A 268 5.77 -13.96 11.66
CA ASP A 268 5.20 -13.43 12.90
C ASP A 268 3.82 -12.81 12.68
N LEU A 269 3.69 -12.01 11.60
CA LEU A 269 2.43 -11.34 11.30
C LEU A 269 1.33 -12.31 10.87
N LYS A 270 1.66 -13.35 10.10
CA LYS A 270 0.72 -14.41 9.74
C LYS A 270 0.14 -15.10 10.98
N ASN A 271 0.97 -15.43 11.96
CA ASN A 271 0.51 -16.06 13.18
C ASN A 271 -0.49 -15.18 13.96
N ILE A 272 -0.24 -13.88 14.03
CA ILE A 272 -1.17 -12.92 14.65
C ILE A 272 -2.47 -12.82 13.86
N ASP A 273 -2.40 -12.69 12.54
CA ASP A 273 -3.57 -12.58 11.66
C ASP A 273 -4.49 -13.79 11.79
N GLN A 274 -3.91 -15.00 11.79
CA GLN A 274 -4.66 -16.24 11.99
C GLN A 274 -5.36 -16.27 13.35
N LEU A 275 -4.66 -15.87 14.40
CA LEU A 275 -5.23 -15.80 15.75
C LEU A 275 -6.42 -14.83 15.78
N ILE A 276 -6.23 -13.60 15.31
CA ILE A 276 -7.26 -12.55 15.36
C ILE A 276 -8.48 -12.93 14.52
N LYS A 277 -8.28 -13.43 13.31
CA LYS A 277 -9.38 -13.80 12.40
C LYS A 277 -10.12 -15.08 12.80
N SER A 278 -9.54 -15.89 13.70
CA SER A 278 -10.23 -17.04 14.31
C SER A 278 -11.14 -16.66 15.48
N GLN A 279 -10.98 -15.46 16.04
CA GLN A 279 -11.75 -15.00 17.20
C GLN A 279 -13.11 -14.42 16.78
N LYS A 280 -14.09 -14.58 17.68
CA LYS A 280 -15.40 -13.93 17.50
C LYS A 280 -15.33 -12.49 18.01
N ASN A 281 -15.89 -11.58 17.26
CA ASN A 281 -16.04 -10.21 17.71
C ASN A 281 -16.98 -10.12 18.93
N LEU A 282 -16.65 -9.22 19.84
CA LEU A 282 -17.55 -8.88 20.93
C LEU A 282 -18.80 -8.20 20.37
N LYS A 283 -19.97 -8.53 20.93
CA LYS A 283 -21.21 -7.79 20.68
C LYS A 283 -21.29 -6.70 21.73
N ILE A 284 -20.94 -5.49 21.35
CA ILE A 284 -21.02 -4.29 22.20
C ILE A 284 -22.14 -3.45 21.61
N GLU A 285 -23.17 -3.15 22.44
CA GLU A 285 -24.30 -2.28 22.09
C GLU A 285 -23.93 -0.80 22.27
#